data_f3dde8f04360256bad3fdf7e20267559
#
_entry.id   f3dde8f04360256bad3fdf7e20267559
#
_cell.length_a   1.000
_cell.length_b   1.000
_cell.length_c   1.000
_cell.angle_alpha   90.00
_cell.angle_beta   90.00
_cell.angle_gamma   90.00
#
_symmetry.space_group_name_H-M   'P 1'
#
loop_
_entity.id
_entity.type
_entity.pdbx_description
1 polymer ?
#
loop_
_entity_poly.entity_id
_entity_poly.type
_entity_poly.pdbx_seq_one_letter_code
_entity_poly.pdbx_strand_id
1 'polypeptide(L)'
;MVWAFTQVECVSALTQQNREGNLTSEALAAAFQKLTQLSESWVEVNATKRVRQRAMRLLRQHPLRAADSLQLAAALVVYRGNPETLEFVSGDKRLLQCAESEGFKANP
;
A
#
# COMPACT_ATOMS: atom_id res chain seq x y z
N MET A 1 -5.27 7.15 -4.95
CA MET A 1 -4.97 5.93 -5.72
C MET A 1 -4.44 4.86 -4.78
N VAL A 2 -4.89 3.65 -4.95
CA VAL A 2 -4.49 2.51 -4.12
C VAL A 2 -4.12 1.31 -4.97
N TRP A 3 -3.30 0.43 -4.41
CA TRP A 3 -2.95 -0.86 -4.97
C TRP A 3 -4.13 -1.85 -4.85
N ALA A 4 -4.24 -2.80 -5.79
CA ALA A 4 -5.38 -3.73 -5.86
C ALA A 4 -5.70 -4.48 -4.56
N PHE A 5 -4.70 -4.77 -3.74
CA PHE A 5 -4.89 -5.48 -2.48
C PHE A 5 -5.02 -4.59 -1.25
N THR A 6 -5.05 -3.27 -1.43
CA THR A 6 -5.10 -2.33 -0.29
C THR A 6 -6.30 -2.57 0.60
N GLN A 7 -7.48 -2.80 0.02
CA GLN A 7 -8.69 -3.07 0.81
C GLN A 7 -8.54 -4.36 1.62
N VAL A 8 -7.97 -5.40 1.02
CA VAL A 8 -7.71 -6.67 1.71
C VAL A 8 -6.75 -6.48 2.87
N GLU A 9 -5.70 -5.70 2.67
CA GLU A 9 -4.71 -5.40 3.72
C GLU A 9 -5.34 -4.61 4.86
N CYS A 10 -6.21 -3.66 4.55
CA CYS A 10 -6.94 -2.89 5.58
C CYS A 10 -7.87 -3.80 6.39
N VAL A 11 -8.62 -4.68 5.74
CA VAL A 11 -9.49 -5.65 6.42
C VAL A 11 -8.67 -6.56 7.32
N SER A 12 -7.52 -7.03 6.83
CA SER A 12 -6.62 -7.88 7.61
C SER A 12 -6.14 -7.17 8.87
N ALA A 13 -5.69 -5.91 8.74
CA ALA A 13 -5.20 -5.13 9.87
C ALA A 13 -6.28 -4.87 10.91
N LEU A 14 -7.49 -4.50 10.48
CA LEU A 14 -8.62 -4.23 11.38
C LEU A 14 -9.07 -5.50 12.10
N THR A 15 -9.13 -6.62 11.39
CA THR A 15 -9.49 -7.91 11.96
C THR A 15 -8.47 -8.35 13.02
N GLN A 16 -7.19 -8.14 12.75
CA GLN A 16 -6.11 -8.44 13.69
C GLN A 16 -6.25 -7.61 14.97
N GLN A 17 -6.54 -6.32 14.86
CA GLN A 17 -6.75 -5.45 16.02
C GLN A 17 -7.95 -5.90 16.86
N ASN A 18 -9.01 -6.36 16.22
CA ASN A 18 -10.17 -6.93 16.92
C ASN A 18 -9.80 -8.20 17.68
N ARG A 19 -9.06 -9.11 17.07
CA ARG A 19 -8.61 -10.37 17.69
C ARG A 19 -7.70 -10.13 18.89
N GLU A 20 -6.87 -9.09 18.82
CA GLU A 20 -5.97 -8.72 19.91
C GLU A 20 -6.65 -7.92 21.04
N GLY A 21 -7.93 -7.64 20.90
CA GLY A 21 -8.71 -6.92 21.90
C GLY A 21 -8.52 -5.41 21.88
N ASN A 22 -7.82 -4.87 20.90
CA ASN A 22 -7.58 -3.44 20.77
C ASN A 22 -8.72 -2.69 20.08
N LEU A 23 -9.68 -3.43 19.53
CA LEU A 23 -10.80 -2.88 18.76
C LEU A 23 -12.05 -3.70 19.08
N THR A 24 -13.10 -3.04 19.57
CA THR A 24 -14.38 -3.69 19.86
C THR A 24 -15.08 -4.13 18.57
N SER A 25 -16.04 -5.05 18.69
CA SER A 25 -16.83 -5.49 17.53
C SER A 25 -17.63 -4.34 16.93
N GLU A 26 -18.12 -3.42 17.74
CA GLU A 26 -18.84 -2.24 17.25
C GLU A 26 -17.92 -1.29 16.49
N ALA A 27 -16.72 -1.04 17.01
CA ALA A 27 -15.72 -0.22 16.36
C ALA A 27 -15.22 -0.88 15.05
N LEU A 28 -15.08 -2.20 15.05
CA LEU A 28 -14.71 -2.95 13.85
C LEU A 28 -15.76 -2.79 12.75
N ALA A 29 -17.04 -2.94 13.09
CA ALA A 29 -18.14 -2.77 12.13
C ALA A 29 -18.16 -1.35 11.55
N ALA A 30 -17.97 -0.34 12.39
CA ALA A 30 -17.91 1.06 11.96
C ALA A 30 -16.71 1.29 11.03
N ALA A 31 -15.56 0.71 11.35
CA ALA A 31 -14.34 0.83 10.52
C ALA A 31 -14.53 0.16 9.16
N PHE A 32 -15.16 -1.01 9.10
CA PHE A 32 -15.45 -1.68 7.84
C PHE A 32 -16.41 -0.88 6.96
N GLN A 33 -17.43 -0.26 7.58
CA GLN A 33 -18.37 0.59 6.86
C GLN A 33 -17.65 1.80 6.26
N LYS A 34 -16.78 2.44 7.03
CA LYS A 34 -15.98 3.57 6.57
C LYS A 34 -15.02 3.15 5.44
N LEU A 35 -14.39 1.99 5.56
CA LEU A 35 -13.51 1.45 4.53
C LEU A 35 -14.27 1.23 3.21
N THR A 36 -15.48 0.66 3.29
CA THR A 36 -16.32 0.46 2.11
C THR A 36 -16.65 1.79 1.43
N GLN A 37 -17.02 2.81 2.21
CA GLN A 37 -17.32 4.14 1.69
C GLN A 37 -16.08 4.76 1.02
N LEU A 38 -14.92 4.63 1.63
CA LEU A 38 -13.67 5.13 1.04
C LEU A 38 -13.33 4.40 -0.26
N SER A 39 -13.50 3.08 -0.28
CA SER A 39 -13.15 2.27 -1.45
C SER A 39 -13.99 2.58 -2.69
N GLU A 40 -15.18 3.13 -2.50
CA GLU A 40 -16.03 3.55 -3.61
C GLU A 40 -15.46 4.74 -4.39
N SER A 41 -14.63 5.54 -3.76
CA SER A 41 -14.08 6.78 -4.34
C SER A 41 -12.63 6.68 -4.78
N TRP A 42 -11.92 5.63 -4.43
CA TRP A 42 -10.51 5.52 -4.79
C TRP A 42 -10.28 4.75 -6.10
N VAL A 43 -9.12 4.98 -6.71
CA VAL A 43 -8.70 4.32 -7.95
C VAL A 43 -7.73 3.20 -7.61
N GLU A 44 -8.03 1.99 -8.05
CA GLU A 44 -7.16 0.84 -7.83
C GLU A 44 -6.15 0.64 -8.95
N VAL A 45 -4.94 0.19 -8.58
CA VAL A 45 -3.91 -0.23 -9.52
C VAL A 45 -3.83 -1.75 -9.52
N ASN A 46 -4.04 -2.36 -10.67
CA ASN A 46 -4.03 -3.81 -10.82
C ASN A 46 -2.61 -4.38 -10.97
N ALA A 47 -2.47 -5.66 -10.63
CA ALA A 47 -1.22 -6.39 -10.75
C ALA A 47 -0.95 -6.81 -12.21
N THR A 48 -0.72 -5.84 -13.07
CA THR A 48 -0.40 -6.09 -14.48
C THR A 48 0.99 -6.72 -14.61
N LYS A 49 1.31 -7.21 -15.81
CA LYS A 49 2.65 -7.73 -16.13
C LYS A 49 3.73 -6.69 -15.81
N ARG A 50 3.50 -5.42 -16.14
CA ARG A 50 4.44 -4.33 -15.85
C ARG A 50 4.68 -4.16 -14.36
N VAL A 51 3.62 -4.17 -13.55
CA VAL A 51 3.73 -4.05 -12.10
C VAL A 51 4.52 -5.23 -11.54
N ARG A 52 4.21 -6.45 -11.98
CA ARG A 52 4.93 -7.64 -11.52
C ARG A 52 6.41 -7.61 -11.89
N GLN A 53 6.75 -7.21 -13.12
CA GLN A 53 8.14 -7.10 -13.56
C GLN A 53 8.90 -6.06 -12.74
N ARG A 54 8.27 -4.91 -12.47
CA ARG A 54 8.88 -3.87 -11.65
C ARG A 54 9.09 -4.33 -10.22
N ALA A 55 8.11 -5.04 -9.66
CA ALA A 55 8.20 -5.59 -8.30
C ALA A 55 9.38 -6.56 -8.17
N MET A 56 9.54 -7.46 -9.13
CA MET A 56 10.67 -8.40 -9.14
C MET A 56 12.02 -7.69 -9.21
N ARG A 57 12.09 -6.61 -9.95
CA ARG A 57 13.29 -5.76 -10.02
C ARG A 57 13.58 -5.10 -8.68
N LEU A 58 12.56 -4.56 -8.03
CA LEU A 58 12.69 -3.94 -6.71
C LEU A 58 13.17 -4.93 -5.65
N LEU A 59 12.68 -6.17 -5.70
CA LEU A 59 13.11 -7.21 -4.77
C LEU A 59 14.60 -7.53 -4.90
N ARG A 60 15.19 -7.37 -6.09
CA ARG A 60 16.62 -7.56 -6.29
C ARG A 60 17.46 -6.38 -5.79
N GLN A 61 16.87 -5.20 -5.69
CA GLN A 61 17.56 -3.96 -5.31
C GLN A 61 17.36 -3.59 -3.84
N HIS A 62 16.28 -4.04 -3.22
CA HIS A 62 15.90 -3.61 -1.88
C HIS A 62 15.46 -4.80 -1.02
N PRO A 63 15.68 -4.74 0.31
CA PRO A 63 15.26 -5.79 1.24
C PRO A 63 13.78 -5.66 1.57
N LEU A 64 12.91 -5.89 0.58
CA LEU A 64 11.46 -5.79 0.71
C LEU A 64 10.81 -7.16 0.72
N ARG A 65 9.62 -7.22 1.33
CA ARG A 65 8.73 -8.36 1.18
C ARG A 65 7.99 -8.24 -0.15
N ALA A 66 7.45 -9.37 -0.64
CA ALA A 66 6.73 -9.40 -1.91
C ALA A 66 5.58 -8.39 -1.96
N ALA A 67 4.75 -8.34 -0.91
CA ALA A 67 3.61 -7.42 -0.86
C ALA A 67 4.04 -5.96 -0.95
N ASP A 68 5.13 -5.59 -0.26
CA ASP A 68 5.66 -4.23 -0.26
C ASP A 68 6.25 -3.87 -1.63
N SER A 69 6.94 -4.82 -2.27
CA SER A 69 7.49 -4.59 -3.61
C SER A 69 6.40 -4.37 -4.64
N LEU A 70 5.28 -5.09 -4.54
CA LEU A 70 4.13 -4.91 -5.42
C LEU A 70 3.48 -3.55 -5.22
N GLN A 71 3.33 -3.11 -3.97
CA GLN A 71 2.76 -1.80 -3.66
C GLN A 71 3.62 -0.67 -4.24
N LEU A 72 4.93 -0.72 -4.01
CA LEU A 72 5.85 0.28 -4.53
C LEU A 72 5.91 0.24 -6.06
N ALA A 73 5.94 -0.96 -6.65
CA ALA A 73 5.93 -1.13 -8.09
C ALA A 73 4.69 -0.53 -8.74
N ALA A 74 3.52 -0.75 -8.13
CA ALA A 74 2.26 -0.18 -8.62
C ALA A 74 2.33 1.35 -8.65
N ALA A 75 2.85 1.97 -7.58
CA ALA A 75 3.03 3.41 -7.53
C ALA A 75 3.99 3.91 -8.61
N LEU A 76 5.12 3.23 -8.80
CA LEU A 76 6.11 3.62 -9.80
C LEU A 76 5.57 3.50 -11.24
N VAL A 77 4.80 2.47 -11.54
CA VAL A 77 4.24 2.27 -12.87
C VAL A 77 3.23 3.37 -13.22
N VAL A 78 2.41 3.77 -12.26
CA VAL A 78 1.39 4.81 -12.47
C VAL A 78 2.01 6.21 -12.53
N TYR A 79 3.00 6.48 -11.67
CA TYR A 79 3.61 7.81 -11.56
C TYR A 79 5.01 7.88 -12.18
N ARG A 80 5.26 7.06 -13.16
CA ARG A 80 6.58 6.88 -13.78
C ARG A 80 7.25 8.14 -14.31
N GLY A 81 6.52 9.20 -14.54
CA GLY A 81 7.08 10.44 -15.05
C GLY A 81 7.53 11.41 -13.97
N ASN A 82 6.87 11.39 -12.80
CA ASN A 82 7.07 12.39 -11.76
C ASN A 82 6.80 11.83 -10.35
N PRO A 83 7.56 10.82 -9.90
CA PRO A 83 7.35 10.27 -8.56
C PRO A 83 7.64 11.31 -7.46
N GLU A 84 8.52 12.27 -7.72
CA GLU A 84 8.87 13.33 -6.77
C GLU A 84 7.72 14.28 -6.44
N THR A 85 6.68 14.32 -7.25
CA THR A 85 5.51 15.18 -7.02
C THR A 85 4.48 14.53 -6.09
N LEU A 86 4.69 13.27 -5.72
CA LEU A 86 3.74 12.50 -4.94
C LEU A 86 4.39 11.99 -3.66
N GLU A 87 3.59 11.95 -2.61
CA GLU A 87 4.00 11.36 -1.35
C GLU A 87 3.71 9.87 -1.33
N PHE A 88 4.67 9.09 -0.85
CA PHE A 88 4.48 7.69 -0.55
C PHE A 88 4.29 7.57 0.96
N VAL A 89 3.10 7.17 1.38
CA VAL A 89 2.71 7.10 2.79
C VAL A 89 2.78 5.65 3.29
N SER A 90 3.54 5.42 4.34
CA SER A 90 3.63 4.11 4.97
C SER A 90 4.14 4.24 6.40
N GLY A 91 3.67 3.36 7.29
CA GLY A 91 4.23 3.21 8.63
C GLY A 91 5.51 2.36 8.67
N ASP A 92 5.88 1.72 7.57
CA ASP A 92 7.06 0.87 7.47
C ASP A 92 8.26 1.70 7.01
N LYS A 93 9.23 1.92 7.92
CA LYS A 93 10.42 2.73 7.64
C LYS A 93 11.26 2.16 6.49
N ARG A 94 11.35 0.84 6.38
CA ARG A 94 12.12 0.19 5.31
C ARG A 94 11.51 0.48 3.95
N LEU A 95 10.19 0.38 3.85
CA LEU A 95 9.47 0.68 2.63
C LEU A 95 9.60 2.16 2.26
N LEU A 96 9.51 3.07 3.25
CA LEU A 96 9.71 4.50 3.03
C LEU A 96 11.10 4.80 2.48
N GLN A 97 12.15 4.18 3.02
CA GLN A 97 13.52 4.36 2.52
C GLN A 97 13.64 3.92 1.06
N CYS A 98 13.04 2.79 0.72
CA CYS A 98 13.03 2.30 -0.65
C CYS A 98 12.26 3.25 -1.58
N ALA A 99 11.12 3.77 -1.14
CA ALA A 99 10.34 4.73 -1.91
C ALA A 99 11.14 6.02 -2.15
N GLU A 100 11.82 6.53 -1.13
CA GLU A 100 12.68 7.71 -1.27
C GLU A 100 13.79 7.48 -2.30
N SER A 101 14.44 6.31 -2.26
CA SER A 101 15.51 6.00 -3.22
C SER A 101 14.98 5.86 -4.65
N GLU A 102 13.68 5.58 -4.81
CA GLU A 102 13.01 5.54 -6.12
C GLU A 102 12.41 6.89 -6.52
N GLY A 103 12.60 7.94 -5.73
CA GLY A 103 12.23 9.30 -6.06
C GLY A 103 10.96 9.85 -5.43
N PHE A 104 10.24 9.06 -4.64
CA PHE A 104 9.05 9.54 -3.95
C PHE A 104 9.40 10.37 -2.72
N LYS A 105 8.51 11.29 -2.36
CA LYS A 105 8.55 11.93 -1.05
C LYS A 105 8.01 10.94 -0.03
N ALA A 106 8.79 10.69 1.02
CA ALA A 106 8.36 9.78 2.09
C ALA A 106 7.54 10.54 3.13
N ASN A 107 6.47 9.90 3.58
CA ASN A 107 5.62 10.41 4.65
C ASN A 107 5.29 9.24 5.58
N PRO A 108 5.85 9.24 6.80
CA PRO A 108 5.60 8.16 7.76
C PRO A 108 4.17 8.13 8.28
#